data_88cc845c66117d38cff8b94177b40f7e
#
_entry.id   88cc845c66117d38cff8b94177b40f7e
#
_cell.length_a   1.000
_cell.length_b   1.000
_cell.length_c   1.000
_cell.angle_alpha   90.00
_cell.angle_beta   90.00
_cell.angle_gamma   90.00
#
_symmetry.space_group_name_H-M   'P 1'
#
loop_
_entity.id
_entity.type
_entity.pdbx_description
1 polymer ?
#
loop_
_entity_poly.entity_id
_entity_poly.type
_entity_poly.pdbx_seq_one_letter_code
_entity_poly.pdbx_strand_id
1 'polypeptide(L)'
;MTSVQESGRLALLNVLAFADGQPRTERPIPPRAGVLAAEVRAWIADPAQGVAATVDSVEGAQATREALAALMPSEPVVTAAVSTERACWAEFTARGVGDPETGVVGLTFDSEGLVRRLVLLRAALVPPSALEKSLSAPPGRPILEAYFDDLMSSRFREAAAHFSADALYSHPPYAGGSERVLFTGREALWRGFEFERGPSPARQVITGFWQSGERVFIEGVVDGIPGGGTFFSTAQISSQGEIARYIAFYSATRIPSLNE
;
A
#
# COMPACT_ATOMS: atom_id res chain seq x y z
N MET A 1 14.96 -7.05 25.16
CA MET A 1 14.40 -7.60 23.93
C MET A 1 13.73 -6.44 23.19
N THR A 2 14.43 -5.79 22.28
CA THR A 2 13.82 -4.82 21.36
C THR A 2 12.86 -5.63 20.47
N SER A 3 11.60 -5.27 20.48
CA SER A 3 10.61 -6.06 19.74
C SER A 3 10.93 -6.00 18.24
N VAL A 4 10.65 -7.07 17.53
CA VAL A 4 10.77 -7.17 16.06
C VAL A 4 10.03 -6.01 15.37
N GLN A 5 8.92 -5.55 15.95
CA GLN A 5 8.17 -4.37 15.53
C GLN A 5 9.01 -3.09 15.53
N GLU A 6 9.89 -2.92 16.50
CA GLU A 6 10.74 -1.74 16.62
C GLU A 6 11.85 -1.71 15.57
N SER A 7 12.39 -2.88 15.21
CA SER A 7 13.40 -3.02 14.16
C SER A 7 12.83 -2.73 12.76
N GLY A 8 11.65 -3.23 12.45
CA GLY A 8 10.96 -2.95 11.18
C GLY A 8 10.57 -1.47 11.03
N ARG A 9 10.08 -0.86 12.12
CA ARG A 9 9.78 0.58 12.17
C ARG A 9 11.03 1.44 11.98
N LEU A 10 12.15 1.04 12.56
CA LEU A 10 13.44 1.74 12.41
C LEU A 10 13.98 1.61 10.99
N ALA A 11 13.90 0.43 10.36
CA ALA A 11 14.28 0.26 8.96
C ALA A 11 13.42 1.12 8.03
N LEU A 12 12.11 1.17 8.26
CA LEU A 12 11.19 2.02 7.50
C LEU A 12 11.54 3.50 7.66
N LEU A 13 11.72 3.97 8.90
CA LEU A 13 12.10 5.36 9.17
C LEU A 13 13.46 5.70 8.55
N ASN A 14 14.40 4.75 8.52
CA ASN A 14 15.68 4.95 7.84
C ASN A 14 15.51 5.03 6.32
N VAL A 15 14.70 4.18 5.70
CA VAL A 15 14.39 4.27 4.27
C VAL A 15 13.71 5.60 3.94
N LEU A 16 12.74 6.02 4.73
CA LEU A 16 12.05 7.29 4.55
C LEU A 16 12.95 8.50 4.84
N ALA A 17 13.87 8.42 5.82
CA ALA A 17 14.80 9.49 6.16
C ALA A 17 15.96 9.62 5.16
N PHE A 18 16.36 8.55 4.48
CA PHE A 18 17.35 8.61 3.38
C PHE A 18 16.87 9.46 2.20
N ALA A 19 15.58 9.56 2.02
CA ALA A 19 14.98 10.35 0.96
C ALA A 19 15.04 11.85 1.19
N ASP A 20 15.06 12.31 2.45
CA ASP A 20 15.06 13.74 2.78
C ASP A 20 16.43 14.43 2.64
N GLY A 21 17.52 13.69 2.42
CA GLY A 21 18.87 14.25 2.30
C GLY A 21 19.34 15.09 3.52
N GLN A 22 18.54 15.17 4.56
CA GLN A 22 18.77 15.95 5.76
C GLN A 22 18.88 15.03 6.99
N PRO A 23 19.97 15.10 7.74
CA PRO A 23 20.03 14.43 9.02
C PRO A 23 19.05 15.15 9.99
N ARG A 24 17.94 14.52 10.33
CA ARG A 24 17.07 15.03 11.41
C ARG A 24 17.82 14.98 12.73
N THR A 25 18.09 16.16 13.28
CA THR A 25 18.92 16.44 14.46
C THR A 25 18.23 16.20 15.78
N GLU A 26 17.46 15.12 15.96
CA GLU A 26 17.05 14.72 17.29
C GLU A 26 17.28 13.23 17.49
N ARG A 27 18.47 12.91 18.01
CA ARG A 27 19.15 11.64 18.22
C ARG A 27 19.60 10.96 16.93
N PRO A 28 20.90 10.99 16.64
CA PRO A 28 21.46 10.18 15.59
C PRO A 28 21.29 8.71 15.98
N ILE A 29 20.29 8.05 15.37
CA ILE A 29 20.38 6.61 15.20
C ILE A 29 21.60 6.46 14.31
N PRO A 30 22.70 5.82 14.78
CA PRO A 30 23.88 5.67 13.94
C PRO A 30 23.38 5.06 12.63
N PRO A 31 23.74 5.63 11.47
CA PRO A 31 23.42 5.01 10.21
C PRO A 31 24.09 3.64 10.28
N ARG A 32 23.35 2.57 10.51
CA ARG A 32 23.85 1.25 10.22
C ARG A 32 24.11 1.27 8.72
N ALA A 33 25.38 1.46 8.37
CA ALA A 33 25.84 1.24 7.01
C ALA A 33 25.27 -0.12 6.61
N GLY A 34 24.34 -0.15 5.63
CA GLY A 34 23.74 -1.40 5.23
C GLY A 34 22.27 -1.60 5.65
N VAL A 35 21.41 -0.60 5.49
CA VAL A 35 19.95 -0.84 5.55
C VAL A 35 19.48 -1.66 4.34
N LEU A 36 20.14 -1.49 3.19
CA LEU A 36 19.84 -2.20 1.95
C LEU A 36 20.86 -3.34 1.75
N ALA A 37 20.37 -4.54 1.44
CA ALA A 37 21.22 -5.63 0.97
C ALA A 37 21.92 -5.23 -0.34
N ALA A 38 23.09 -5.81 -0.62
CA ALA A 38 23.83 -5.52 -1.85
C ALA A 38 22.99 -5.81 -3.11
N GLU A 39 22.22 -6.90 -3.05
CA GLU A 39 21.32 -7.38 -4.10
C GLU A 39 19.85 -6.93 -3.90
N VAL A 40 19.61 -5.83 -3.21
CA VAL A 40 18.25 -5.31 -3.02
C VAL A 40 17.58 -5.07 -4.37
N ARG A 41 16.30 -5.44 -4.47
CA ARG A 41 15.47 -5.15 -5.62
C ARG A 41 14.34 -4.22 -5.19
N ALA A 42 14.21 -3.09 -5.89
CA ALA A 42 13.23 -2.08 -5.56
C ALA A 42 12.29 -1.80 -6.73
N TRP A 43 11.01 -1.59 -6.43
CA TRP A 43 9.97 -1.16 -7.36
C TRP A 43 9.43 0.17 -6.84
N ILE A 44 9.75 1.24 -7.54
CA ILE A 44 9.45 2.61 -7.11
C ILE A 44 8.61 3.27 -8.19
N ALA A 45 7.37 3.63 -7.85
CA ALA A 45 6.48 4.35 -8.75
C ALA A 45 6.93 5.80 -8.92
N ASP A 46 7.12 6.20 -10.18
CA ASP A 46 7.31 7.62 -10.53
C ASP A 46 5.94 8.30 -10.60
N PRO A 47 5.68 9.31 -9.75
CA PRO A 47 4.40 10.02 -9.75
C PRO A 47 4.11 10.76 -11.05
N ALA A 48 5.15 11.14 -11.81
CA ALA A 48 5.00 11.82 -13.08
C ALA A 48 4.42 10.94 -14.18
N GLN A 49 4.47 9.60 -14.02
CA GLN A 49 3.96 8.64 -15.01
C GLN A 49 2.48 8.29 -14.84
N GLY A 50 1.81 8.88 -13.83
CA GLY A 50 0.39 8.63 -13.58
C GLY A 50 0.09 7.34 -12.83
N VAL A 51 -1.21 7.03 -12.70
CA VAL A 51 -1.74 6.02 -11.75
C VAL A 51 -1.53 4.58 -12.20
N ALA A 52 -1.25 4.34 -13.48
CA ALA A 52 -1.02 3.02 -14.07
C ALA A 52 0.45 2.84 -14.49
N ALA A 53 1.36 3.53 -13.82
CA ALA A 53 2.78 3.49 -14.16
C ALA A 53 3.31 2.06 -14.19
N THR A 54 4.02 1.74 -15.24
CA THR A 54 4.92 0.60 -15.26
C THR A 54 6.02 0.90 -14.25
N VAL A 55 6.11 0.10 -13.21
CA VAL A 55 7.15 0.27 -12.19
C VAL A 55 8.33 -0.62 -12.60
N ASP A 56 9.39 0.02 -13.07
CA ASP A 56 10.63 -0.70 -13.38
C ASP A 56 11.34 -1.12 -12.10
N SER A 57 11.96 -2.30 -12.11
CA SER A 57 12.78 -2.73 -11.00
C SER A 57 14.14 -2.04 -11.05
N VAL A 58 14.55 -1.57 -9.89
CA VAL A 58 15.90 -1.05 -9.64
C VAL A 58 16.65 -2.10 -8.82
N GLU A 59 17.83 -2.50 -9.29
CA GLU A 59 18.62 -3.52 -8.64
C GLU A 59 19.91 -2.93 -8.02
N GLY A 60 20.23 -3.40 -6.82
CA GLY A 60 21.41 -3.01 -6.06
C GLY A 60 21.21 -1.79 -5.15
N ALA A 61 21.97 -1.77 -4.08
CA ALA A 61 21.82 -0.80 -3.00
C ALA A 61 22.07 0.64 -3.44
N GLN A 62 23.06 0.88 -4.33
CA GLN A 62 23.40 2.22 -4.78
C GLN A 62 22.29 2.79 -5.69
N ALA A 63 21.89 2.01 -6.70
CA ALA A 63 20.83 2.44 -7.63
C ALA A 63 19.49 2.65 -6.90
N THR A 64 19.17 1.81 -5.90
CA THR A 64 17.99 1.98 -5.06
C THR A 64 18.04 3.28 -4.24
N ARG A 65 19.20 3.65 -3.67
CA ARG A 65 19.34 4.93 -2.95
C ARG A 65 19.15 6.11 -3.88
N GLU A 66 19.73 6.07 -5.07
CA GLU A 66 19.59 7.14 -6.07
C GLU A 66 18.13 7.31 -6.51
N ALA A 67 17.42 6.20 -6.77
CA ALA A 67 16.01 6.23 -7.12
C ALA A 67 15.15 6.77 -5.96
N LEU A 68 15.40 6.35 -4.72
CA LEU A 68 14.71 6.87 -3.55
C LEU A 68 14.99 8.38 -3.38
N ALA A 69 16.22 8.83 -3.52
CA ALA A 69 16.55 10.25 -3.40
C ALA A 69 15.87 11.11 -4.47
N ALA A 70 15.66 10.56 -5.67
CA ALA A 70 15.00 11.26 -6.76
C ALA A 70 13.47 11.25 -6.66
N LEU A 71 12.87 10.19 -6.13
CA LEU A 71 11.44 9.91 -6.25
C LEU A 71 10.69 9.97 -4.91
N MET A 72 11.37 9.97 -3.77
CA MET A 72 10.68 10.10 -2.48
C MET A 72 10.11 11.50 -2.29
N PRO A 73 8.89 11.60 -1.80
CA PRO A 73 8.31 12.89 -1.46
C PRO A 73 9.00 13.49 -0.23
N SER A 74 8.93 14.81 -0.11
CA SER A 74 9.40 15.50 1.08
C SER A 74 8.47 15.29 2.28
N GLU A 75 9.04 15.28 3.46
CA GLU A 75 8.31 15.23 4.74
C GLU A 75 7.27 14.10 4.86
N PRO A 76 7.61 12.84 4.62
CA PRO A 76 6.65 11.75 4.74
C PRO A 76 6.24 11.55 6.21
N VAL A 77 4.94 11.47 6.44
CA VAL A 77 4.34 11.20 7.76
C VAL A 77 3.69 9.83 7.72
N VAL A 78 4.21 8.87 8.48
CA VAL A 78 3.63 7.52 8.58
C VAL A 78 2.27 7.59 9.29
N THR A 79 1.23 7.16 8.60
CA THR A 79 -0.16 7.14 9.10
C THR A 79 -0.56 5.78 9.66
N ALA A 80 0.02 4.70 9.11
CA ALA A 80 -0.19 3.35 9.59
C ALA A 80 1.03 2.49 9.30
N ALA A 81 1.30 1.49 10.12
CA ALA A 81 2.35 0.51 9.86
C ALA A 81 2.00 -0.86 10.47
N VAL A 82 2.50 -1.91 9.82
CA VAL A 82 2.52 -3.27 10.35
C VAL A 82 3.88 -3.89 10.10
N SER A 83 4.40 -4.63 11.08
CA SER A 83 5.70 -5.29 10.98
C SER A 83 5.61 -6.73 11.44
N THR A 84 6.35 -7.59 10.76
CA THR A 84 6.65 -8.97 11.13
C THR A 84 8.16 -9.15 11.19
N GLU A 85 8.62 -10.38 11.44
CA GLU A 85 10.07 -10.68 11.39
C GLU A 85 10.70 -10.49 10.01
N ARG A 86 9.92 -10.64 8.95
CA ARG A 86 10.41 -10.65 7.57
C ARG A 86 9.91 -9.53 6.70
N ALA A 87 8.92 -8.76 7.15
CA ALA A 87 8.32 -7.70 6.36
C ALA A 87 7.86 -6.54 7.24
N CYS A 88 7.91 -5.35 6.66
CA CYS A 88 7.30 -4.14 7.23
C CYS A 88 6.54 -3.42 6.13
N TRP A 89 5.32 -3.03 6.42
CA TRP A 89 4.48 -2.21 5.56
C TRP A 89 4.10 -0.94 6.28
N ALA A 90 4.09 0.17 5.54
CA ALA A 90 3.55 1.41 6.06
C ALA A 90 2.77 2.16 4.98
N GLU A 91 1.71 2.82 5.43
CA GLU A 91 1.04 3.88 4.71
C GLU A 91 1.59 5.21 5.22
N PHE A 92 1.79 6.16 4.35
CA PHE A 92 2.24 7.50 4.69
C PHE A 92 1.48 8.55 3.89
N THR A 93 1.44 9.76 4.42
CA THR A 93 1.09 10.97 3.67
C THR A 93 2.34 11.81 3.53
N ALA A 94 2.47 12.53 2.42
CA ALA A 94 3.62 13.38 2.19
C ALA A 94 3.20 14.63 1.39
N ARG A 95 4.03 15.68 1.47
CA ARG A 95 3.95 16.80 0.55
C ARG A 95 4.77 16.43 -0.67
N GLY A 96 4.11 16.27 -1.83
CA GLY A 96 4.78 16.11 -3.11
C GLY A 96 5.37 17.44 -3.62
N VAL A 97 6.02 17.39 -4.77
CA VAL A 97 6.45 18.61 -5.51
C VAL A 97 5.24 19.44 -6.00
N GLY A 98 4.03 18.98 -5.72
CA GLY A 98 2.74 19.58 -6.04
C GLY A 98 1.74 19.35 -4.92
N ASP A 99 0.67 18.62 -5.22
CA ASP A 99 -0.38 18.32 -4.27
C ASP A 99 0.06 17.27 -3.23
N PRO A 100 -0.53 17.29 -2.02
CA PRO A 100 -0.31 16.23 -1.04
C PRO A 100 -0.68 14.86 -1.59
N GLU A 101 0.06 13.83 -1.19
CA GLU A 101 -0.13 12.47 -1.67
C GLU A 101 -0.20 11.44 -0.54
N THR A 102 -0.78 10.28 -0.85
CA THR A 102 -0.78 9.09 -0.01
C THR A 102 0.10 8.04 -0.67
N GLY A 103 0.95 7.39 0.09
CA GLY A 103 1.79 6.32 -0.40
C GLY A 103 1.76 5.09 0.49
N VAL A 104 2.20 3.99 -0.08
CA VAL A 104 2.48 2.74 0.63
C VAL A 104 3.90 2.31 0.34
N VAL A 105 4.62 1.91 1.37
CA VAL A 105 5.94 1.30 1.27
C VAL A 105 5.92 -0.07 1.92
N GLY A 106 6.48 -1.05 1.21
CA GLY A 106 6.69 -2.41 1.69
C GLY A 106 8.16 -2.78 1.65
N LEU A 107 8.65 -3.34 2.74
CA LEU A 107 10.02 -3.80 2.89
C LEU A 107 10.02 -5.28 3.25
N THR A 108 10.96 -6.05 2.69
CA THR A 108 11.30 -7.37 3.22
C THR A 108 12.75 -7.45 3.57
N PHE A 109 13.04 -8.28 4.56
CA PHE A 109 14.35 -8.40 5.15
C PHE A 109 14.92 -9.79 4.88
N ASP A 110 16.23 -9.86 4.70
CA ASP A 110 16.98 -11.10 4.73
C ASP A 110 17.22 -11.59 6.18
N SER A 111 17.98 -12.67 6.33
CA SER A 111 18.33 -13.24 7.64
C SER A 111 19.23 -12.34 8.49
N GLU A 112 19.90 -11.36 7.86
CA GLU A 112 20.75 -10.39 8.53
C GLU A 112 20.00 -9.12 8.93
N GLY A 113 18.72 -9.01 8.54
CA GLY A 113 17.86 -7.86 8.78
C GLY A 113 18.09 -6.70 7.80
N LEU A 114 18.73 -6.95 6.66
CA LEU A 114 18.89 -5.97 5.59
C LEU A 114 17.67 -6.00 4.65
N VAL A 115 17.31 -4.86 4.12
CA VAL A 115 16.21 -4.75 3.15
C VAL A 115 16.63 -5.41 1.84
N ARG A 116 15.96 -6.48 1.48
CA ARG A 116 16.18 -7.23 0.24
C ARG A 116 15.19 -6.87 -0.86
N ARG A 117 13.98 -6.49 -0.48
CA ARG A 117 12.93 -6.04 -1.40
C ARG A 117 12.31 -4.76 -0.87
N LEU A 118 12.09 -3.81 -1.77
CA LEU A 118 11.40 -2.56 -1.49
C LEU A 118 10.33 -2.32 -2.54
N VAL A 119 9.14 -1.95 -2.12
CA VAL A 119 8.06 -1.48 -2.98
C VAL A 119 7.61 -0.13 -2.48
N LEU A 120 7.55 0.87 -3.36
CA LEU A 120 7.03 2.19 -3.06
C LEU A 120 6.01 2.58 -4.12
N LEU A 121 4.76 2.68 -3.73
CA LEU A 121 3.67 3.13 -4.59
C LEU A 121 3.02 4.38 -4.01
N ARG A 122 2.50 5.24 -4.89
CA ARG A 122 1.92 6.52 -4.51
C ARG A 122 0.60 6.79 -5.23
N ALA A 123 -0.19 7.66 -4.66
CA ALA A 123 -1.49 8.07 -5.16
C ALA A 123 -1.79 9.50 -4.72
N ALA A 124 -2.75 10.16 -5.36
CA ALA A 124 -3.30 11.40 -4.85
C ALA A 124 -3.75 11.24 -3.40
N LEU A 125 -3.74 12.32 -2.63
CA LEU A 125 -4.08 12.29 -1.20
C LEU A 125 -5.45 11.64 -0.98
N VAL A 126 -5.46 10.63 -0.13
CA VAL A 126 -6.68 10.01 0.38
C VAL A 126 -6.82 10.41 1.86
N PRO A 127 -7.94 11.05 2.24
CA PRO A 127 -8.13 11.48 3.60
C PRO A 127 -7.99 10.33 4.61
N PRO A 128 -7.55 10.60 5.85
CA PRO A 128 -7.60 9.59 6.91
C PRO A 128 -9.05 9.23 7.20
N SER A 129 -9.28 8.00 7.65
CA SER A 129 -10.59 7.61 8.16
C SER A 129 -10.91 8.35 9.46
N ALA A 130 -12.17 8.73 9.64
CA ALA A 130 -12.68 9.24 10.91
C ALA A 130 -12.80 8.16 11.99
N LEU A 131 -12.58 6.89 11.65
CA LEU A 131 -12.70 5.78 12.59
C LEU A 131 -11.65 5.90 13.70
N GLU A 132 -12.10 5.81 14.96
CA GLU A 132 -11.21 5.72 16.10
C GLU A 132 -10.36 4.44 16.02
N LYS A 133 -9.13 4.51 16.49
CA LYS A 133 -8.23 3.35 16.55
C LYS A 133 -8.85 2.26 17.42
N SER A 134 -9.16 1.12 16.83
CA SER A 134 -9.67 -0.05 17.53
C SER A 134 -8.60 -1.13 17.61
N LEU A 135 -8.25 -1.53 18.83
CA LEU A 135 -7.36 -2.67 19.05
C LEU A 135 -8.06 -4.02 18.95
N SER A 136 -9.40 -4.03 18.78
CA SER A 136 -10.25 -5.22 18.80
C SER A 136 -10.90 -5.52 17.46
N ALA A 137 -10.33 -5.08 16.35
CA ALA A 137 -10.86 -5.41 15.03
C ALA A 137 -10.77 -6.93 14.78
N PRO A 138 -11.80 -7.53 14.16
CA PRO A 138 -11.78 -8.93 13.79
C PRO A 138 -10.75 -9.20 12.68
N PRO A 139 -10.45 -10.50 12.37
CA PRO A 139 -9.59 -10.85 11.25
C PRO A 139 -10.12 -10.26 9.94
N GLY A 140 -9.34 -9.40 9.30
CA GLY A 140 -9.75 -8.68 8.08
C GLY A 140 -9.69 -9.53 6.81
N ARG A 141 -8.87 -10.60 6.80
CA ARG A 141 -8.67 -11.41 5.60
C ARG A 141 -9.97 -12.04 5.07
N PRO A 142 -10.81 -12.71 5.86
CA PRO A 142 -12.08 -13.26 5.36
C PRO A 142 -13.03 -12.18 4.83
N ILE A 143 -13.03 -10.99 5.44
CA ILE A 143 -13.88 -9.87 5.04
C ILE A 143 -13.46 -9.37 3.65
N LEU A 144 -12.16 -9.22 3.43
CA LEU A 144 -11.62 -8.73 2.16
C LEU A 144 -11.72 -9.78 1.05
N GLU A 145 -11.52 -11.06 1.36
CA GLU A 145 -11.75 -12.16 0.42
C GLU A 145 -13.22 -12.21 -0.03
N ALA A 146 -14.17 -12.09 0.91
CA ALA A 146 -15.59 -12.05 0.59
C ALA A 146 -15.96 -10.81 -0.26
N TYR A 147 -15.43 -9.65 0.07
CA TYR A 147 -15.58 -8.43 -0.75
C TYR A 147 -15.07 -8.65 -2.18
N PHE A 148 -13.87 -9.24 -2.35
CA PHE A 148 -13.33 -9.51 -3.69
C PHE A 148 -14.16 -10.53 -4.45
N ASP A 149 -14.62 -11.59 -3.79
CA ASP A 149 -15.48 -12.61 -4.42
C ASP A 149 -16.79 -12.03 -4.92
N ASP A 150 -17.44 -11.16 -4.14
CA ASP A 150 -18.66 -10.47 -4.56
C ASP A 150 -18.38 -9.51 -5.71
N LEU A 151 -17.33 -8.72 -5.63
CA LEU A 151 -16.95 -7.77 -6.67
C LEU A 151 -16.61 -8.45 -8.00
N MET A 152 -15.83 -9.54 -7.96
CA MET A 152 -15.46 -10.32 -9.14
C MET A 152 -16.64 -11.10 -9.74
N SER A 153 -17.64 -11.40 -8.93
CA SER A 153 -18.88 -12.04 -9.36
C SER A 153 -19.93 -11.04 -9.84
N SER A 154 -19.59 -9.75 -9.91
CA SER A 154 -20.50 -8.65 -10.27
C SER A 154 -21.72 -8.53 -9.33
N ARG A 155 -21.59 -9.00 -8.10
CA ARG A 155 -22.55 -8.79 -7.02
C ARG A 155 -22.23 -7.45 -6.32
N PHE A 156 -22.45 -6.36 -7.04
CA PHE A 156 -21.94 -5.04 -6.62
C PHE A 156 -22.56 -4.50 -5.34
N ARG A 157 -23.83 -4.81 -5.10
CA ARG A 157 -24.52 -4.41 -3.86
C ARG A 157 -23.98 -5.19 -2.66
N GLU A 158 -23.76 -6.48 -2.82
CA GLU A 158 -23.16 -7.36 -1.83
C GLU A 158 -21.70 -6.96 -1.57
N ALA A 159 -20.93 -6.67 -2.61
CA ALA A 159 -19.56 -6.17 -2.49
C ALA A 159 -19.51 -4.86 -1.67
N ALA A 160 -20.41 -3.92 -1.93
CA ALA A 160 -20.48 -2.69 -1.17
C ALA A 160 -21.00 -2.89 0.27
N ALA A 161 -21.77 -3.96 0.55
CA ALA A 161 -22.28 -4.26 1.89
C ALA A 161 -21.17 -4.64 2.89
N HIS A 162 -19.97 -5.04 2.41
CA HIS A 162 -18.82 -5.26 3.28
C HIS A 162 -18.21 -3.97 3.85
N PHE A 163 -18.63 -2.82 3.36
CA PHE A 163 -18.11 -1.51 3.79
C PHE A 163 -19.03 -0.84 4.82
N SER A 164 -18.48 -0.02 5.70
CA SER A 164 -19.26 0.80 6.62
C SER A 164 -20.08 1.85 5.87
N ALA A 165 -21.11 2.36 6.52
CA ALA A 165 -22.05 3.32 5.89
C ALA A 165 -21.34 4.59 5.39
N ASP A 166 -20.27 5.00 6.07
CA ASP A 166 -19.44 6.18 5.81
C ASP A 166 -18.06 5.85 5.25
N ALA A 167 -17.87 4.64 4.73
CA ALA A 167 -16.58 4.15 4.24
C ALA A 167 -15.93 5.08 3.21
N LEU A 168 -14.61 5.13 3.25
CA LEU A 168 -13.79 5.80 2.26
C LEU A 168 -13.13 4.75 1.36
N TYR A 169 -13.40 4.82 0.07
CA TYR A 169 -12.82 3.93 -0.94
C TYR A 169 -12.06 4.72 -1.99
N SER A 170 -10.83 4.34 -2.26
CA SER A 170 -10.03 4.93 -3.31
C SER A 170 -9.34 3.86 -4.15
N HIS A 171 -9.41 4.02 -5.46
CA HIS A 171 -8.91 3.05 -6.44
C HIS A 171 -8.25 3.78 -7.62
N PRO A 172 -7.23 3.20 -8.27
CA PRO A 172 -6.76 3.67 -9.57
C PRO A 172 -7.91 3.84 -10.56
N PRO A 173 -7.75 4.65 -11.61
CA PRO A 173 -8.82 4.84 -12.60
C PRO A 173 -9.37 3.52 -13.09
N TYR A 174 -10.68 3.43 -13.24
CA TYR A 174 -11.30 2.35 -14.00
C TYR A 174 -11.03 2.51 -15.49
N ALA A 175 -11.28 1.48 -16.28
CA ALA A 175 -10.99 1.45 -17.70
C ALA A 175 -11.50 2.72 -18.43
N GLY A 176 -10.60 3.42 -19.12
CA GLY A 176 -10.89 4.66 -19.83
C GLY A 176 -10.83 5.94 -19.01
N GLY A 177 -10.63 5.85 -17.70
CA GLY A 177 -10.44 7.01 -16.82
C GLY A 177 -8.98 7.43 -16.72
N SER A 178 -8.75 8.71 -16.38
CA SER A 178 -7.43 9.28 -16.09
C SER A 178 -7.26 9.65 -14.61
N GLU A 179 -8.36 9.82 -13.90
CA GLU A 179 -8.35 10.28 -12.53
C GLU A 179 -8.58 9.12 -11.55
N ARG A 180 -7.97 9.22 -10.39
CA ARG A 180 -8.19 8.29 -9.29
C ARG A 180 -9.63 8.36 -8.81
N VAL A 181 -10.23 7.20 -8.63
CA VAL A 181 -11.60 7.08 -8.10
C VAL A 181 -11.57 7.31 -6.60
N LEU A 182 -12.55 8.07 -6.10
CA LEU A 182 -12.77 8.30 -4.68
C LEU A 182 -14.28 8.27 -4.39
N PHE A 183 -14.72 7.30 -3.59
CA PHE A 183 -16.09 7.20 -3.12
C PHE A 183 -16.15 7.37 -1.61
N THR A 184 -17.14 8.12 -1.13
CA THR A 184 -17.45 8.27 0.29
C THR A 184 -18.83 7.74 0.57
N GLY A 185 -18.91 6.76 1.44
CA GLY A 185 -20.14 6.08 1.83
C GLY A 185 -20.49 4.88 0.95
N ARG A 186 -21.12 3.89 1.59
CA ARG A 186 -21.53 2.60 0.98
C ARG A 186 -22.39 2.76 -0.27
N GLU A 187 -23.32 3.69 -0.27
CA GLU A 187 -24.23 3.91 -1.40
C GLU A 187 -23.48 4.47 -2.63
N ALA A 188 -22.57 5.44 -2.43
CA ALA A 188 -21.74 5.96 -3.50
C ALA A 188 -20.82 4.87 -4.05
N LEU A 189 -20.27 4.03 -3.18
CA LEU A 189 -19.42 2.92 -3.54
C LEU A 189 -20.16 1.87 -4.39
N TRP A 190 -21.38 1.47 -3.97
CA TRP A 190 -22.22 0.56 -4.76
C TRP A 190 -22.46 1.10 -6.16
N ARG A 191 -22.87 2.38 -6.28
CA ARG A 191 -23.09 3.01 -7.58
C ARG A 191 -21.82 3.06 -8.43
N GLY A 192 -20.69 3.37 -7.82
CA GLY A 192 -19.40 3.35 -8.50
C GLY A 192 -19.03 1.96 -9.02
N PHE A 193 -19.31 0.90 -8.26
CA PHE A 193 -19.07 -0.47 -8.73
C PHE A 193 -19.98 -0.84 -9.90
N GLU A 194 -21.26 -0.47 -9.84
CA GLU A 194 -22.26 -0.85 -10.84
C GLU A 194 -22.12 -0.04 -12.13
N PHE A 195 -21.93 1.29 -12.03
CA PHE A 195 -22.04 2.19 -13.19
C PHE A 195 -20.68 2.69 -13.73
N GLU A 196 -19.66 2.78 -12.89
CA GLU A 196 -18.35 3.29 -13.31
C GLU A 196 -17.36 2.15 -13.56
N ARG A 197 -17.30 1.16 -12.67
CA ARG A 197 -16.44 -0.01 -12.86
C ARG A 197 -17.06 -1.02 -13.83
N GLY A 198 -18.31 -1.38 -13.60
CA GLY A 198 -19.03 -2.44 -14.33
C GLY A 198 -18.42 -3.84 -14.14
N PRO A 199 -18.97 -4.84 -14.85
CA PRO A 199 -18.40 -6.19 -14.90
C PRO A 199 -17.01 -6.18 -15.49
N SER A 200 -16.10 -6.98 -14.92
CA SER A 200 -14.71 -7.08 -15.37
C SER A 200 -14.23 -8.53 -15.30
N PRO A 201 -13.44 -8.99 -16.29
CA PRO A 201 -12.78 -10.28 -16.21
C PRO A 201 -11.62 -10.30 -15.22
N ALA A 202 -11.20 -9.14 -14.69
CA ALA A 202 -10.13 -9.03 -13.73
C ALA A 202 -10.42 -9.84 -12.47
N ARG A 203 -9.46 -10.66 -12.06
CA ARG A 203 -9.50 -11.45 -10.82
C ARG A 203 -8.38 -11.00 -9.90
N GLN A 204 -8.74 -10.64 -8.70
CA GLN A 204 -7.81 -10.23 -7.65
C GLN A 204 -7.53 -11.43 -6.74
N VAL A 205 -6.26 -11.81 -6.62
CA VAL A 205 -5.81 -12.92 -5.78
C VAL A 205 -4.86 -12.38 -4.74
N ILE A 206 -5.19 -12.53 -3.45
CA ILE A 206 -4.34 -12.11 -2.34
C ILE A 206 -3.15 -13.07 -2.23
N THR A 207 -1.94 -12.56 -2.37
CA THR A 207 -0.68 -13.30 -2.22
C THR A 207 0.03 -13.01 -0.90
N GLY A 208 -0.24 -11.84 -0.29
CA GLY A 208 0.29 -11.43 0.99
C GLY A 208 -0.74 -10.67 1.82
N PHE A 209 -0.73 -10.88 3.14
CA PHE A 209 -1.70 -10.27 4.06
C PHE A 209 -1.06 -10.02 5.42
N TRP A 210 -1.15 -8.78 5.89
CA TRP A 210 -0.63 -8.35 7.19
C TRP A 210 -1.67 -7.50 7.90
N GLN A 211 -1.90 -7.77 9.18
CA GLN A 211 -2.85 -7.01 10.01
C GLN A 211 -2.23 -6.66 11.37
N SER A 212 -2.49 -5.44 11.82
CA SER A 212 -2.19 -4.98 13.17
C SER A 212 -3.36 -4.12 13.67
N GLY A 213 -4.11 -4.64 14.64
CA GLY A 213 -5.36 -4.03 15.06
C GLY A 213 -6.34 -3.92 13.87
N GLU A 214 -6.87 -2.72 13.68
CA GLU A 214 -7.78 -2.42 12.57
C GLU A 214 -7.08 -2.24 11.22
N ARG A 215 -5.75 -2.11 11.18
CA ARG A 215 -5.00 -1.82 9.96
C ARG A 215 -4.58 -3.08 9.24
N VAL A 216 -4.87 -3.09 7.95
CA VAL A 216 -4.56 -4.21 7.05
C VAL A 216 -3.76 -3.71 5.87
N PHE A 217 -2.76 -4.49 5.47
CA PHE A 217 -1.99 -4.33 4.25
C PHE A 217 -2.12 -5.61 3.42
N ILE A 218 -2.36 -5.46 2.13
CA ILE A 218 -2.58 -6.55 1.19
C ILE A 218 -1.63 -6.39 0.02
N GLU A 219 -1.06 -7.49 -0.39
CA GLU A 219 -0.40 -7.66 -1.67
C GLU A 219 -1.14 -8.73 -2.47
N GLY A 220 -1.29 -8.52 -3.78
CA GLY A 220 -1.95 -9.49 -4.62
C GLY A 220 -1.66 -9.30 -6.09
N VAL A 221 -2.13 -10.23 -6.87
CA VAL A 221 -2.02 -10.20 -8.33
C VAL A 221 -3.38 -9.99 -8.96
N VAL A 222 -3.38 -9.35 -10.13
CA VAL A 222 -4.57 -9.20 -10.97
C VAL A 222 -4.38 -10.09 -12.19
N ASP A 223 -5.23 -11.09 -12.32
CA ASP A 223 -5.29 -12.02 -13.46
C ASP A 223 -6.54 -11.75 -14.30
N GLY A 224 -6.67 -12.42 -15.45
CA GLY A 224 -7.86 -12.35 -16.31
C GLY A 224 -7.94 -11.13 -17.22
N ILE A 225 -6.94 -10.24 -17.17
CA ILE A 225 -6.81 -9.09 -18.07
C ILE A 225 -5.45 -9.12 -18.80
N PRO A 226 -5.35 -8.56 -20.01
CA PRO A 226 -4.07 -8.46 -20.72
C PRO A 226 -3.03 -7.70 -19.89
N GLY A 227 -1.84 -8.29 -19.79
CA GLY A 227 -0.74 -7.71 -19.00
C GLY A 227 -0.79 -8.04 -17.52
N GLY A 228 -1.93 -8.40 -16.96
CA GLY A 228 -2.05 -8.67 -15.54
C GLY A 228 -1.52 -7.51 -14.70
N GLY A 229 -1.01 -7.80 -13.50
CA GLY A 229 -0.35 -6.79 -12.66
C GLY A 229 -0.27 -7.20 -11.21
N THR A 230 0.28 -6.31 -10.41
CA THR A 230 0.30 -6.45 -8.95
C THR A 230 -0.51 -5.32 -8.33
N PHE A 231 -1.31 -5.64 -7.33
CA PHE A 231 -1.96 -4.62 -6.52
C PHE A 231 -1.44 -4.68 -5.09
N PHE A 232 -1.44 -3.51 -4.47
CA PHE A 232 -1.23 -3.33 -3.04
C PHE A 232 -2.42 -2.56 -2.52
N SER A 233 -2.88 -2.89 -1.32
CA SER A 233 -3.98 -2.15 -0.72
C SER A 233 -3.75 -1.96 0.76
N THR A 234 -4.19 -0.81 1.26
CA THR A 234 -4.34 -0.58 2.68
C THR A 234 -5.82 -0.55 3.03
N ALA A 235 -6.19 -1.15 4.14
CA ALA A 235 -7.55 -1.13 4.61
C ALA A 235 -7.61 -0.87 6.12
N GLN A 236 -8.76 -0.38 6.56
CA GLN A 236 -9.11 -0.27 7.96
C GLN A 236 -10.40 -1.03 8.21
N ILE A 237 -10.35 -1.99 9.13
CA ILE A 237 -11.50 -2.82 9.52
C ILE A 237 -12.05 -2.28 10.83
N SER A 238 -13.35 -2.00 10.86
CA SER A 238 -14.04 -1.57 12.08
C SER A 238 -14.15 -2.72 13.10
N SER A 239 -14.46 -2.40 14.34
CA SER A 239 -14.77 -3.40 15.38
C SER A 239 -15.98 -4.26 15.04
N GLN A 240 -16.83 -3.81 14.13
CA GLN A 240 -18.02 -4.53 13.64
C GLN A 240 -17.72 -5.45 12.46
N GLY A 241 -16.48 -5.48 11.98
CA GLY A 241 -16.11 -6.30 10.84
C GLY A 241 -16.44 -5.70 9.48
N GLU A 242 -16.58 -4.38 9.40
CA GLU A 242 -16.82 -3.67 8.15
C GLU A 242 -15.55 -2.97 7.68
N ILE A 243 -15.37 -2.83 6.37
CA ILE A 243 -14.29 -2.06 5.76
C ILE A 243 -14.62 -0.57 5.86
N ALA A 244 -13.95 0.15 6.74
CA ALA A 244 -14.17 1.58 6.92
C ALA A 244 -13.34 2.44 5.97
N ARG A 245 -12.19 1.93 5.53
CA ARG A 245 -11.33 2.60 4.56
C ARG A 245 -10.62 1.57 3.71
N TYR A 246 -10.52 1.83 2.42
CA TYR A 246 -9.79 0.98 1.48
C TYR A 246 -9.10 1.86 0.44
N ILE A 247 -7.80 1.67 0.27
CA ILE A 247 -7.03 2.33 -0.79
C ILE A 247 -6.30 1.26 -1.58
N ALA A 248 -6.56 1.22 -2.88
CA ALA A 248 -5.82 0.39 -3.81
C ALA A 248 -4.70 1.17 -4.50
N PHE A 249 -3.57 0.52 -4.65
CA PHE A 249 -2.45 0.90 -5.51
C PHE A 249 -2.26 -0.21 -6.53
N TYR A 250 -1.92 0.13 -7.74
CA TYR A 250 -1.76 -0.84 -8.82
C TYR A 250 -0.46 -0.59 -9.57
N SER A 251 0.19 -1.66 -9.97
CA SER A 251 1.30 -1.65 -10.90
C SER A 251 0.98 -2.57 -12.07
N ALA A 252 1.14 -2.08 -13.29
CA ALA A 252 1.05 -2.90 -14.49
C ALA A 252 2.19 -3.93 -14.58
N THR A 253 3.28 -3.71 -13.85
CA THR A 253 4.38 -4.66 -13.72
C THR A 253 4.01 -5.72 -12.68
N ARG A 254 4.23 -6.98 -13.01
CA ARG A 254 4.12 -8.06 -12.03
C ARG A 254 5.34 -8.03 -11.11
N ILE A 255 5.12 -7.58 -9.89
CA ILE A 255 6.13 -7.55 -8.84
C ILE A 255 6.12 -8.93 -8.16
N PRO A 256 7.28 -9.63 -8.05
CA PRO A 256 7.33 -10.92 -7.39
C PRO A 256 6.79 -10.84 -5.96
N SER A 257 5.96 -11.82 -5.58
CA SER A 257 5.38 -11.88 -4.25
C SER A 257 6.46 -12.11 -3.18
N LEU A 258 6.15 -11.71 -1.94
CA LEU A 258 6.98 -11.99 -0.77
C LEU A 258 7.16 -13.48 -0.48
N ASN A 259 6.26 -14.30 -0.99
CA ASN A 259 6.24 -15.74 -0.77
C ASN A 259 6.89 -16.52 -1.93
N GLU A 260 7.35 -15.83 -2.95
CA GLU A 260 8.20 -16.36 -4.03
C GLU A 260 9.68 -16.08 -3.72
#